data_f63bc43729c6d97d3e090888cc68c0e3
#
_entry.id   f63bc43729c6d97d3e090888cc68c0e3
#
_cell.length_a   1.000
_cell.length_b   1.000
_cell.length_c   1.000
_cell.angle_alpha   90.00
_cell.angle_beta   90.00
_cell.angle_gamma   90.00
#
_symmetry.space_group_name_H-M   'P 1'
#
loop_
_entity.id
_entity.type
_entity.pdbx_description
1 polymer ?
#
loop_
_entity_poly.entity_id
_entity_poly.type
_entity_poly.pdbx_seq_one_letter_code
_entity_poly.pdbx_strand_id
1 'polypeptide(L)'
;MTSSLLLSLVLVTQSQGDTAAINRFVQAELERQHIPGLSLAVVVGDRVLLSRGYGFANVELHVTASDSTVYQSGSMGKQFTAALVEMLVDHHLLRLDDSIVRWLPEGAAVWQGITVRRLLTHTSGVAEYTDSTFDYRKDYTEDQLVKFAASRPLDFRPGERWSYSNTGYLLLGALIQRVSGRFYGDLLRDSVFRPLGMNDSRVISEADIVPNRAAGYRLEDGALKNQEWVAPSLNTTADGALYVTIRDLTRWAVALNHGRVPSPGALDTAWMPVRLSDGATYPYGFGWYLLPQRGEPRIAHTGSWQGFKTVIARYPRQRLTVIVLANLAEAQVGAIAYGIAGMLDPALQAPHLVTATKGRQPPVPIPTLLRAIAATPDSAAITPRFRRFLSPDLVGWYRALTAEQRQWSFAGCDSITSLGFSYLGSPITYACHARSARPSGGGTAVSVLYTADWRAAGVEGYGY
;
A
#
# COMPACT_ATOMS: atom_id res chain seq x y z
N MET A 1 -34.73 28.06 14.99
CA MET A 1 -33.62 27.63 15.86
C MET A 1 -33.68 26.14 16.29
N THR A 2 -34.83 25.46 16.21
CA THR A 2 -35.00 24.07 16.66
C THR A 2 -34.52 22.99 15.69
N SER A 3 -34.52 23.24 14.38
CA SER A 3 -34.09 22.23 13.38
C SER A 3 -32.58 21.99 13.33
N SER A 4 -31.74 23.00 13.60
CA SER A 4 -30.27 22.88 13.60
C SER A 4 -29.74 22.07 14.80
N LEU A 5 -30.40 22.13 15.95
CA LEU A 5 -30.03 21.39 17.16
C LEU A 5 -30.38 19.89 17.03
N LEU A 6 -31.49 19.54 16.39
CA LEU A 6 -31.87 18.15 16.15
C LEU A 6 -30.92 17.47 15.14
N LEU A 7 -30.52 18.17 14.08
CA LEU A 7 -29.56 17.65 13.09
C LEU A 7 -28.17 17.41 13.71
N SER A 8 -27.72 18.32 14.59
CA SER A 8 -26.46 18.17 15.31
C SER A 8 -26.49 16.99 16.30
N LEU A 9 -27.59 16.76 16.96
CA LEU A 9 -27.77 15.66 17.93
C LEU A 9 -27.79 14.28 17.22
N VAL A 10 -28.44 14.18 16.06
CA VAL A 10 -28.49 12.94 15.26
C VAL A 10 -27.10 12.63 14.70
N LEU A 11 -26.37 13.60 14.21
CA LEU A 11 -24.99 13.42 13.71
C LEU A 11 -24.03 12.99 14.83
N VAL A 12 -24.17 13.50 16.05
CA VAL A 12 -23.33 13.13 17.19
C VAL A 12 -23.62 11.70 17.65
N THR A 13 -24.89 11.30 17.72
CA THR A 13 -25.28 9.93 18.13
C THR A 13 -24.89 8.89 17.10
N GLN A 14 -25.01 9.17 15.80
CA GLN A 14 -24.57 8.28 14.73
C GLN A 14 -23.03 8.09 14.77
N SER A 15 -22.27 9.17 14.93
CA SER A 15 -20.81 9.11 15.02
C SER A 15 -20.32 8.32 16.25
N GLN A 16 -21.03 8.35 17.38
CA GLN A 16 -20.69 7.54 18.56
C GLN A 16 -21.02 6.06 18.35
N GLY A 17 -22.10 5.73 17.67
CA GLY A 17 -22.46 4.37 17.28
C GLY A 17 -21.43 3.74 16.36
N ASP A 18 -20.96 4.51 15.38
CA ASP A 18 -19.94 4.08 14.41
C ASP A 18 -18.59 3.78 15.09
N THR A 19 -18.14 4.66 15.99
CA THR A 19 -16.86 4.44 16.70
C THR A 19 -16.93 3.24 17.65
N ALA A 20 -18.04 2.99 18.30
CA ALA A 20 -18.23 1.81 19.15
C ALA A 20 -18.20 0.50 18.31
N ALA A 21 -18.82 0.49 17.15
CA ALA A 21 -18.80 -0.64 16.22
C ALA A 21 -17.37 -0.89 15.67
N ILE A 22 -16.67 0.16 15.27
CA ILE A 22 -15.26 0.09 14.83
C ILE A 22 -14.37 -0.48 15.94
N ASN A 23 -14.52 0.01 17.18
CA ASN A 23 -13.75 -0.49 18.32
C ASN A 23 -13.94 -2.00 18.53
N ARG A 24 -15.18 -2.51 18.48
CA ARG A 24 -15.47 -3.94 18.61
C ARG A 24 -14.85 -4.74 17.46
N PHE A 25 -14.97 -4.25 16.24
CA PHE A 25 -14.39 -4.89 15.06
C PHE A 25 -12.86 -4.99 15.17
N VAL A 26 -12.19 -3.89 15.51
CA VAL A 26 -10.74 -3.86 15.66
C VAL A 26 -10.29 -4.80 16.77
N GLN A 27 -10.99 -4.83 17.91
CA GLN A 27 -10.65 -5.74 19.01
C GLN A 27 -10.76 -7.20 18.57
N ALA A 28 -11.84 -7.56 17.88
CA ALA A 28 -12.00 -8.90 17.32
C ALA A 28 -10.90 -9.26 16.30
N GLU A 29 -10.47 -8.29 15.50
CA GLU A 29 -9.37 -8.51 14.54
C GLU A 29 -8.02 -8.69 15.23
N LEU A 30 -7.72 -7.94 16.31
CA LEU A 30 -6.50 -8.15 17.10
C LEU A 30 -6.45 -9.59 17.63
N GLU A 31 -7.55 -10.03 18.26
CA GLU A 31 -7.65 -11.38 18.83
C GLU A 31 -7.51 -12.46 17.73
N ARG A 32 -8.27 -12.32 16.64
CA ARG A 32 -8.29 -13.28 15.53
C ARG A 32 -6.92 -13.42 14.85
N GLN A 33 -6.19 -12.30 14.70
CA GLN A 33 -4.90 -12.28 13.99
C GLN A 33 -3.70 -12.39 14.93
N HIS A 34 -3.92 -12.47 16.25
CA HIS A 34 -2.87 -12.43 17.27
C HIS A 34 -1.99 -11.17 17.18
N ILE A 35 -2.57 -10.02 16.81
CA ILE A 35 -1.84 -8.75 16.70
C ILE A 35 -1.56 -8.21 18.11
N PRO A 36 -0.29 -8.05 18.52
CA PRO A 36 0.02 -7.54 19.86
C PRO A 36 -0.44 -6.12 20.07
N GLY A 37 -0.25 -5.25 19.08
CA GLY A 37 -0.63 -3.85 19.14
C GLY A 37 -0.90 -3.25 17.77
N LEU A 38 -1.79 -2.26 17.77
CA LEU A 38 -2.22 -1.57 16.57
C LEU A 38 -2.60 -0.12 16.92
N SER A 39 -2.30 0.81 16.02
CA SER A 39 -2.84 2.17 16.06
C SER A 39 -3.66 2.45 14.79
N LEU A 40 -4.82 3.07 14.98
CA LEU A 40 -5.83 3.30 13.94
C LEU A 40 -6.24 4.76 13.91
N ALA A 41 -6.38 5.31 12.70
CA ALA A 41 -7.10 6.55 12.48
C ALA A 41 -8.16 6.41 11.38
N VAL A 42 -9.28 7.11 11.58
CA VAL A 42 -10.34 7.31 10.61
C VAL A 42 -10.56 8.81 10.45
N VAL A 43 -10.39 9.32 9.24
CA VAL A 43 -10.55 10.73 8.89
C VAL A 43 -11.66 10.85 7.86
N VAL A 44 -12.67 11.70 8.14
CA VAL A 44 -13.79 11.99 7.25
C VAL A 44 -13.76 13.48 6.90
N GLY A 45 -13.49 13.81 5.66
CA GLY A 45 -13.14 15.17 5.27
C GLY A 45 -11.88 15.62 6.00
N ASP A 46 -12.01 16.67 6.82
CA ASP A 46 -10.92 17.20 7.63
C ASP A 46 -11.07 16.86 9.12
N ARG A 47 -12.13 16.10 9.45
CA ARG A 47 -12.42 15.70 10.83
C ARG A 47 -11.84 14.33 11.13
N VAL A 48 -11.05 14.24 12.18
CA VAL A 48 -10.62 12.97 12.76
C VAL A 48 -11.80 12.37 13.53
N LEU A 49 -12.40 11.30 13.00
CA LEU A 49 -13.49 10.57 13.64
C LEU A 49 -12.94 9.68 14.76
N LEU A 50 -11.79 9.05 14.53
CA LEU A 50 -11.12 8.17 15.48
C LEU A 50 -9.61 8.29 15.30
N SER A 51 -8.85 8.37 16.41
CA SER A 51 -7.40 8.24 16.47
C SER A 51 -7.05 7.57 17.78
N ARG A 52 -6.59 6.29 17.72
CA ARG A 52 -6.46 5.48 18.92
C ARG A 52 -5.47 4.31 18.75
N GLY A 53 -4.84 3.90 19.87
CA GLY A 53 -4.10 2.64 19.99
C GLY A 53 -4.94 1.53 20.62
N TYR A 54 -4.57 0.28 20.34
CA TYR A 54 -5.16 -0.95 20.86
C TYR A 54 -4.04 -1.94 21.17
N GLY A 55 -4.19 -2.74 22.23
CA GLY A 55 -3.17 -3.70 22.64
C GLY A 55 -1.87 -3.05 23.12
N PHE A 56 -0.73 -3.68 22.84
CA PHE A 56 0.58 -3.32 23.38
C PHE A 56 1.55 -2.86 22.29
N ALA A 57 2.16 -1.71 22.46
CA ALA A 57 3.31 -1.24 21.70
C ALA A 57 4.56 -2.07 22.03
N ASN A 58 4.67 -2.55 23.28
CA ASN A 58 5.70 -3.48 23.72
C ASN A 58 5.06 -4.50 24.66
N VAL A 59 5.09 -5.77 24.28
CA VAL A 59 4.49 -6.86 25.06
C VAL A 59 5.30 -7.18 26.31
N GLU A 60 6.63 -7.20 26.20
CA GLU A 60 7.52 -7.56 27.29
C GLU A 60 7.46 -6.56 28.45
N LEU A 61 7.32 -5.27 28.13
CA LEU A 61 7.23 -4.17 29.10
C LEU A 61 5.79 -3.76 29.42
N HIS A 62 4.78 -4.44 28.84
CA HIS A 62 3.36 -4.10 28.98
C HIS A 62 3.02 -2.64 28.64
N VAL A 63 3.75 -2.04 27.67
CA VAL A 63 3.48 -0.68 27.21
C VAL A 63 2.31 -0.69 26.24
N THR A 64 1.22 -0.01 26.58
CA THR A 64 0.02 0.07 25.73
C THR A 64 0.29 0.90 24.48
N ALA A 65 -0.32 0.50 23.36
CA ALA A 65 -0.31 1.28 22.13
C ALA A 65 -1.23 2.51 22.25
N SER A 66 -0.84 3.61 21.61
CA SER A 66 -1.57 4.88 21.61
C SER A 66 -1.53 5.53 20.24
N ASP A 67 -2.15 6.70 20.07
CA ASP A 67 -2.06 7.48 18.84
C ASP A 67 -0.67 8.12 18.61
N SER A 68 0.17 8.17 19.66
CA SER A 68 1.56 8.65 19.62
C SER A 68 2.59 7.52 19.57
N THR A 69 2.15 6.27 19.54
CA THR A 69 3.07 5.13 19.33
C THR A 69 3.71 5.23 17.96
N VAL A 70 5.03 5.07 17.92
CA VAL A 70 5.84 5.20 16.71
C VAL A 70 6.08 3.82 16.10
N TYR A 71 5.71 3.68 14.83
CA TYR A 71 5.87 2.45 14.04
C TYR A 71 6.78 2.69 12.84
N GLN A 72 7.39 1.64 12.33
CA GLN A 72 8.06 1.69 11.03
C GLN A 72 7.02 1.60 9.92
N SER A 73 7.09 2.54 8.95
CA SER A 73 6.08 2.66 7.90
C SER A 73 6.14 1.56 6.85
N GLY A 74 7.32 0.96 6.65
CA GLY A 74 7.57 0.14 5.47
C GLY A 74 7.24 0.91 4.19
N SER A 75 6.91 0.21 3.14
CA SER A 75 6.65 0.80 1.81
C SER A 75 5.53 1.85 1.76
N MET A 76 4.69 1.99 2.82
CA MET A 76 3.78 3.14 2.94
C MET A 76 4.54 4.47 2.92
N GLY A 77 5.81 4.47 3.29
CA GLY A 77 6.71 5.63 3.24
C GLY A 77 7.01 6.15 1.83
N LYS A 78 6.82 5.33 0.79
CA LYS A 78 7.12 5.73 -0.61
C LYS A 78 6.37 6.99 -1.07
N GLN A 79 5.18 7.23 -0.54
CA GLN A 79 4.43 8.45 -0.82
C GLN A 79 5.16 9.73 -0.39
N PHE A 80 5.96 9.67 0.69
CA PHE A 80 6.74 10.82 1.14
C PHE A 80 7.98 11.06 0.27
N THR A 81 8.64 9.98 -0.16
CA THR A 81 9.73 10.06 -1.13
C THR A 81 9.24 10.65 -2.46
N ALA A 82 8.08 10.18 -2.94
CA ALA A 82 7.45 10.72 -4.13
C ALA A 82 7.10 12.21 -3.97
N ALA A 83 6.53 12.60 -2.83
CA ALA A 83 6.22 14.01 -2.54
C ALA A 83 7.46 14.92 -2.59
N LEU A 84 8.61 14.46 -2.08
CA LEU A 84 9.87 15.22 -2.21
C LEU A 84 10.30 15.37 -3.66
N VAL A 85 10.23 14.30 -4.46
CA VAL A 85 10.55 14.38 -5.89
C VAL A 85 9.64 15.39 -6.58
N GLU A 86 8.34 15.37 -6.31
CA GLU A 86 7.37 16.30 -6.87
C GLU A 86 7.67 17.75 -6.43
N MET A 87 8.06 17.98 -5.18
CA MET A 87 8.51 19.30 -4.72
C MET A 87 9.76 19.78 -5.47
N LEU A 88 10.74 18.89 -5.72
CA LEU A 88 11.91 19.25 -6.52
C LEU A 88 11.52 19.58 -7.96
N VAL A 89 10.50 18.93 -8.52
CA VAL A 89 9.96 19.24 -9.85
C VAL A 89 9.25 20.61 -9.83
N ASP A 90 8.40 20.88 -8.83
CA ASP A 90 7.72 22.18 -8.66
C ASP A 90 8.71 23.34 -8.52
N HIS A 91 9.86 23.11 -7.88
CA HIS A 91 10.96 24.08 -7.77
C HIS A 91 11.91 24.11 -8.98
N HIS A 92 11.60 23.40 -10.06
CA HIS A 92 12.40 23.32 -11.29
C HIS A 92 13.85 22.80 -11.11
N LEU A 93 14.12 22.08 -10.03
CA LEU A 93 15.41 21.45 -9.76
C LEU A 93 15.57 20.11 -10.46
N LEU A 94 14.45 19.50 -10.84
CA LEU A 94 14.34 18.20 -11.44
C LEU A 94 13.16 18.16 -12.41
N ARG A 95 13.22 17.30 -13.43
CA ARG A 95 12.09 17.00 -14.33
C ARG A 95 11.78 15.50 -14.26
N LEU A 96 10.50 15.15 -14.31
CA LEU A 96 10.09 13.74 -14.26
C LEU A 96 10.70 12.89 -15.39
N ASP A 97 10.96 13.49 -16.54
CA ASP A 97 11.51 12.81 -17.70
C ASP A 97 13.04 12.98 -17.86
N ASP A 98 13.70 13.56 -16.85
CA ASP A 98 15.15 13.60 -16.80
C ASP A 98 15.73 12.19 -16.63
N SER A 99 16.83 11.92 -17.33
CA SER A 99 17.61 10.69 -17.15
C SER A 99 18.28 10.67 -15.79
N ILE A 100 18.13 9.58 -15.04
CA ILE A 100 18.72 9.43 -13.71
C ILE A 100 20.26 9.39 -13.75
N VAL A 101 20.86 8.98 -14.87
CA VAL A 101 22.31 8.88 -15.05
C VAL A 101 23.01 10.25 -14.87
N ARG A 102 22.29 11.34 -15.06
CA ARG A 102 22.80 12.70 -14.81
C ARG A 102 23.28 12.87 -13.36
N TRP A 103 22.61 12.27 -12.41
CA TRP A 103 22.94 12.37 -10.97
C TRP A 103 23.48 11.07 -10.36
N LEU A 104 23.26 9.94 -11.06
CA LEU A 104 23.69 8.60 -10.66
C LEU A 104 24.59 8.00 -11.75
N PRO A 105 25.80 8.56 -11.97
CA PRO A 105 26.69 8.14 -13.05
C PRO A 105 27.23 6.72 -12.86
N GLU A 106 27.14 6.14 -11.66
CA GLU A 106 27.50 4.75 -11.39
C GLU A 106 26.76 3.76 -12.28
N GLY A 107 25.52 4.10 -12.65
CA GLY A 107 24.68 3.29 -13.51
C GLY A 107 24.78 3.64 -15.00
N ALA A 108 25.73 4.47 -15.43
CA ALA A 108 25.78 4.98 -16.80
C ALA A 108 25.81 3.88 -17.90
N ALA A 109 26.37 2.72 -17.58
CA ALA A 109 26.42 1.58 -18.52
C ALA A 109 25.08 0.81 -18.59
N VAL A 110 24.28 0.79 -17.49
CA VAL A 110 23.13 -0.10 -17.34
C VAL A 110 21.81 0.66 -17.38
N TRP A 111 21.76 1.89 -16.81
CA TRP A 111 20.50 2.64 -16.60
C TRP A 111 20.15 3.59 -17.75
N GLN A 112 20.62 3.31 -18.97
CA GLN A 112 20.25 4.10 -20.14
C GLN A 112 18.73 4.05 -20.39
N GLY A 113 18.13 5.24 -20.57
CA GLY A 113 16.69 5.38 -20.79
C GLY A 113 15.82 5.27 -19.51
N ILE A 114 16.43 5.14 -18.33
CA ILE A 114 15.67 5.24 -17.08
C ILE A 114 15.47 6.71 -16.72
N THR A 115 14.22 7.10 -16.49
CA THR A 115 13.84 8.45 -16.04
C THR A 115 13.37 8.43 -14.60
N VAL A 116 13.32 9.60 -13.97
CA VAL A 116 12.77 9.79 -12.62
C VAL A 116 11.34 9.24 -12.54
N ARG A 117 10.49 9.54 -13.54
CA ARG A 117 9.14 8.99 -13.65
C ARG A 117 9.12 7.46 -13.60
N ARG A 118 10.03 6.80 -14.29
CA ARG A 118 10.10 5.34 -14.33
C ARG A 118 10.49 4.71 -13.01
N LEU A 119 11.30 5.38 -12.20
CA LEU A 119 11.57 4.96 -10.82
C LEU A 119 10.32 5.12 -9.94
N LEU A 120 9.66 6.31 -9.97
CA LEU A 120 8.45 6.59 -9.20
C LEU A 120 7.31 5.59 -9.48
N THR A 121 7.21 5.13 -10.72
CA THR A 121 6.10 4.28 -11.19
C THR A 121 6.43 2.80 -11.28
N HIS A 122 7.59 2.35 -10.80
CA HIS A 122 8.03 0.96 -10.87
C HIS A 122 8.08 0.37 -12.30
N THR A 123 8.48 1.21 -13.27
CA THR A 123 8.61 0.82 -14.69
C THR A 123 10.03 0.97 -15.23
N SER A 124 11.00 1.11 -14.33
CA SER A 124 12.42 1.31 -14.68
C SER A 124 13.13 0.05 -15.18
N GLY A 125 12.72 -1.11 -14.68
CA GLY A 125 13.40 -2.37 -14.93
C GLY A 125 14.65 -2.62 -14.09
N VAL A 126 14.98 -1.74 -13.13
CA VAL A 126 16.11 -1.98 -12.21
C VAL A 126 15.86 -3.25 -11.40
N ALA A 127 16.90 -4.09 -11.29
CA ALA A 127 16.84 -5.32 -10.52
C ALA A 127 16.64 -5.03 -9.03
N GLU A 128 15.84 -5.88 -8.36
CA GLU A 128 15.55 -5.72 -6.93
C GLU A 128 16.79 -6.01 -6.09
N TYR A 129 17.14 -5.13 -5.15
CA TYR A 129 18.30 -5.32 -4.28
C TYR A 129 18.01 -6.29 -3.12
N THR A 130 16.75 -6.44 -2.73
CA THR A 130 16.31 -7.27 -1.61
C THR A 130 16.11 -8.73 -1.99
N ASP A 131 16.93 -9.29 -2.83
CA ASP A 131 16.88 -10.71 -3.20
C ASP A 131 17.59 -11.61 -2.16
N SER A 132 17.59 -12.92 -2.41
CA SER A 132 18.17 -13.93 -1.49
C SER A 132 19.70 -13.81 -1.31
N THR A 133 20.38 -12.99 -2.10
CA THR A 133 21.84 -12.77 -2.00
C THR A 133 22.19 -11.55 -1.16
N PHE A 134 21.19 -10.73 -0.78
CA PHE A 134 21.39 -9.53 -0.01
C PHE A 134 21.53 -9.84 1.48
N ASP A 135 22.60 -9.35 2.10
CA ASP A 135 22.83 -9.54 3.54
C ASP A 135 22.22 -8.40 4.35
N TYR A 136 21.04 -8.64 4.92
CA TYR A 136 20.33 -7.68 5.76
C TYR A 136 21.03 -7.36 7.10
N ARG A 137 22.06 -8.12 7.48
CA ARG A 137 22.82 -7.91 8.72
C ARG A 137 24.05 -7.03 8.52
N LYS A 138 24.40 -6.74 7.27
CA LYS A 138 25.51 -5.89 6.90
C LYS A 138 25.07 -4.43 6.79
N ASP A 139 25.80 -3.52 7.40
CA ASP A 139 25.66 -2.09 7.18
C ASP A 139 26.17 -1.70 5.77
N TYR A 140 25.35 -0.94 5.08
CA TYR A 140 25.68 -0.39 3.76
C TYR A 140 25.53 1.13 3.79
N THR A 141 26.48 1.83 3.20
CA THR A 141 26.26 3.24 2.84
C THR A 141 25.32 3.35 1.65
N GLU A 142 24.67 4.51 1.47
CA GLU A 142 23.83 4.77 0.29
C GLU A 142 24.61 4.55 -1.02
N ASP A 143 25.86 5.04 -1.09
CA ASP A 143 26.72 4.83 -2.27
C ASP A 143 27.03 3.35 -2.54
N GLN A 144 27.18 2.53 -1.49
CA GLN A 144 27.37 1.08 -1.65
C GLN A 144 26.11 0.43 -2.22
N LEU A 145 24.92 0.83 -1.74
CA LEU A 145 23.64 0.33 -2.26
C LEU A 145 23.41 0.77 -3.72
N VAL A 146 23.74 2.03 -4.07
CA VAL A 146 23.67 2.52 -5.45
C VAL A 146 24.62 1.73 -6.37
N LYS A 147 25.87 1.50 -5.94
CA LYS A 147 26.84 0.69 -6.69
C LYS A 147 26.40 -0.76 -6.83
N PHE A 148 25.82 -1.33 -5.77
CA PHE A 148 25.26 -2.69 -5.81
C PHE A 148 24.14 -2.79 -6.85
N ALA A 149 23.20 -1.83 -6.86
CA ALA A 149 22.16 -1.77 -7.88
C ALA A 149 22.73 -1.59 -9.31
N ALA A 150 23.76 -0.74 -9.48
CA ALA A 150 24.39 -0.48 -10.75
C ALA A 150 25.20 -1.68 -11.30
N SER A 151 25.60 -2.61 -10.45
CA SER A 151 26.32 -3.83 -10.86
C SER A 151 25.43 -4.89 -11.49
N ARG A 152 24.12 -4.71 -11.47
CA ARG A 152 23.13 -5.71 -11.91
C ARG A 152 22.51 -5.31 -13.25
N PRO A 153 22.24 -6.28 -14.14
CA PRO A 153 21.51 -5.99 -15.38
C PRO A 153 20.08 -5.60 -15.06
N LEU A 154 19.43 -4.94 -16.01
CA LEU A 154 17.99 -4.69 -15.92
C LEU A 154 17.20 -5.99 -16.10
N ASP A 155 16.13 -6.16 -15.32
CA ASP A 155 15.19 -7.28 -15.45
C ASP A 155 14.34 -7.17 -16.72
N PHE A 156 14.13 -5.94 -17.23
CA PHE A 156 13.39 -5.64 -18.46
C PHE A 156 13.72 -4.22 -18.94
N ARG A 157 13.34 -3.92 -20.18
CA ARG A 157 13.57 -2.60 -20.77
C ARG A 157 12.74 -1.53 -20.07
N PRO A 158 13.31 -0.34 -19.80
CA PRO A 158 12.57 0.75 -19.18
C PRO A 158 11.26 1.09 -19.89
N GLY A 159 10.14 1.06 -19.13
CA GLY A 159 8.79 1.31 -19.63
C GLY A 159 8.07 0.10 -20.23
N GLU A 160 8.73 -1.05 -20.36
CA GLU A 160 8.13 -2.25 -20.98
C GLU A 160 7.01 -2.86 -20.14
N ARG A 161 7.22 -2.93 -18.83
CA ARG A 161 6.24 -3.46 -17.89
C ARG A 161 6.34 -2.77 -16.53
N TRP A 162 5.34 -3.02 -15.70
CA TRP A 162 5.35 -2.67 -14.30
C TRP A 162 5.90 -3.84 -13.47
N SER A 163 6.80 -3.54 -12.56
CA SER A 163 7.31 -4.49 -11.56
C SER A 163 7.73 -3.68 -10.33
N TYR A 164 7.12 -3.99 -9.19
CA TYR A 164 7.42 -3.29 -7.94
C TYR A 164 8.91 -3.35 -7.65
N SER A 165 9.52 -2.22 -7.26
CA SER A 165 10.96 -2.13 -7.02
C SER A 165 11.27 -1.24 -5.82
N ASN A 166 11.84 -1.81 -4.77
CA ASN A 166 12.43 -1.06 -3.67
C ASN A 166 13.69 -0.35 -4.14
N THR A 167 14.50 -1.01 -4.98
CA THR A 167 15.69 -0.41 -5.61
C THR A 167 15.35 0.91 -6.30
N GLY A 168 14.22 0.99 -7.01
CA GLY A 168 13.80 2.23 -7.66
C GLY A 168 13.64 3.39 -6.67
N TYR A 169 13.04 3.15 -5.51
CA TYR A 169 12.85 4.17 -4.48
C TYR A 169 14.11 4.45 -3.66
N LEU A 170 14.97 3.47 -3.45
CA LEU A 170 16.31 3.69 -2.91
C LEU A 170 17.09 4.66 -3.82
N LEU A 171 17.09 4.44 -5.13
CA LEU A 171 17.74 5.32 -6.10
C LEU A 171 17.11 6.73 -6.13
N LEU A 172 15.80 6.87 -5.88
CA LEU A 172 15.15 8.17 -5.71
C LEU A 172 15.69 8.91 -4.48
N GLY A 173 15.97 8.21 -3.38
CA GLY A 173 16.60 8.80 -2.18
C GLY A 173 17.98 9.38 -2.49
N ALA A 174 18.84 8.58 -3.13
CA ALA A 174 20.16 9.01 -3.56
C ALA A 174 20.09 10.18 -4.57
N LEU A 175 19.12 10.15 -5.48
CA LEU A 175 18.89 11.24 -6.44
C LEU A 175 18.46 12.51 -5.72
N ILE A 176 17.52 12.45 -4.76
CA ILE A 176 17.08 13.59 -3.95
C ILE A 176 18.29 14.22 -3.25
N GLN A 177 19.15 13.40 -2.64
CA GLN A 177 20.36 13.88 -1.96
C GLN A 177 21.30 14.60 -2.93
N ARG A 178 21.53 14.04 -4.12
CA ARG A 178 22.46 14.62 -5.11
C ARG A 178 21.91 15.89 -5.78
N VAL A 179 20.60 15.99 -5.96
CA VAL A 179 19.93 17.19 -6.49
C VAL A 179 19.89 18.30 -5.47
N SER A 180 19.55 17.98 -4.21
CA SER A 180 19.31 18.98 -3.14
C SER A 180 20.57 19.28 -2.31
N GLY A 181 21.59 18.44 -2.37
CA GLY A 181 22.75 18.50 -1.49
C GLY A 181 22.45 18.08 -0.04
N ARG A 182 21.28 17.50 0.23
CA ARG A 182 20.80 17.16 1.58
C ARG A 182 20.31 15.73 1.66
N PHE A 183 20.53 15.07 2.81
CA PHE A 183 19.93 13.79 3.10
C PHE A 183 18.39 13.87 3.00
N TYR A 184 17.75 12.91 2.31
CA TYR A 184 16.32 12.97 2.03
C TYR A 184 15.46 13.04 3.30
N GLY A 185 15.89 12.38 4.39
CA GLY A 185 15.19 12.43 5.67
C GLY A 185 15.20 13.80 6.32
N ASP A 186 16.29 14.56 6.20
CA ASP A 186 16.35 15.96 6.66
C ASP A 186 15.50 16.86 5.80
N LEU A 187 15.48 16.62 4.50
CA LEU A 187 14.61 17.36 3.58
C LEU A 187 13.13 17.09 3.87
N LEU A 188 12.74 15.83 4.13
CA LEU A 188 11.38 15.47 4.58
C LEU A 188 11.00 16.17 5.86
N ARG A 189 11.89 16.12 6.86
CA ARG A 189 11.64 16.79 8.15
C ARG A 189 11.32 18.28 7.96
N ASP A 190 12.16 18.99 7.18
CA ASP A 190 12.08 20.45 7.09
C ASP A 190 11.01 20.93 6.10
N SER A 191 10.76 20.17 5.02
CA SER A 191 9.84 20.57 3.95
C SER A 191 8.45 19.96 4.04
N VAL A 192 8.29 18.82 4.75
CA VAL A 192 7.01 18.11 4.87
C VAL A 192 6.58 18.01 6.33
N PHE A 193 7.38 17.37 7.18
CA PHE A 193 6.93 17.00 8.52
C PHE A 193 6.70 18.22 9.42
N ARG A 194 7.68 19.11 9.55
CA ARG A 194 7.55 20.32 10.37
C ARG A 194 6.45 21.27 9.90
N PRO A 195 6.33 21.62 8.59
CA PRO A 195 5.25 22.47 8.12
C PRO A 195 3.86 21.90 8.36
N LEU A 196 3.70 20.58 8.39
CA LEU A 196 2.44 19.92 8.66
C LEU A 196 2.24 19.58 10.14
N GLY A 197 3.20 19.90 11.03
CA GLY A 197 3.15 19.57 12.45
C GLY A 197 3.33 18.07 12.75
N MET A 198 3.91 17.31 11.83
CA MET A 198 4.23 15.87 11.97
C MET A 198 5.53 15.71 12.76
N ASN A 199 5.50 16.06 14.04
CA ASN A 199 6.71 16.23 14.86
C ASN A 199 7.32 14.90 15.35
N ASP A 200 6.55 13.81 15.30
CA ASP A 200 7.00 12.47 15.71
C ASP A 200 7.50 11.64 14.51
N SER A 201 7.26 12.11 13.28
CA SER A 201 7.69 11.44 12.05
C SER A 201 9.14 11.79 11.70
N ARG A 202 9.93 10.76 11.32
CA ARG A 202 11.36 10.92 11.05
C ARG A 202 11.95 9.80 10.21
N VAL A 203 13.12 10.07 9.63
CA VAL A 203 14.02 9.08 9.03
C VAL A 203 15.31 9.15 9.82
N ILE A 204 15.60 8.11 10.56
CA ILE A 204 16.82 7.99 11.38
C ILE A 204 17.25 6.53 11.44
N SER A 205 18.52 6.32 11.79
CA SER A 205 19.04 5.00 12.11
C SER A 205 18.29 4.38 13.29
N GLU A 206 18.12 3.06 13.27
CA GLU A 206 17.54 2.33 14.41
C GLU A 206 18.39 2.41 15.68
N ALA A 207 19.66 2.78 15.56
CA ALA A 207 20.54 3.05 16.69
C ALA A 207 20.12 4.28 17.53
N ASP A 208 19.33 5.19 16.94
CA ASP A 208 18.86 6.39 17.64
C ASP A 208 17.74 6.07 18.63
N ILE A 209 17.66 6.90 19.68
CA ILE A 209 16.58 6.80 20.66
C ILE A 209 15.30 7.43 20.08
N VAL A 210 14.28 6.61 19.87
CA VAL A 210 12.96 7.04 19.40
C VAL A 210 11.96 6.90 20.53
N PRO A 211 11.48 8.00 21.15
CA PRO A 211 10.46 7.94 22.18
C PRO A 211 9.19 7.26 21.67
N ASN A 212 8.52 6.46 22.49
CA ASN A 212 7.29 5.72 22.18
C ASN A 212 7.41 4.72 21.02
N ARG A 213 8.62 4.27 20.69
CA ARG A 213 8.84 3.29 19.62
C ARG A 213 8.22 1.95 19.98
N ALA A 214 7.37 1.41 19.11
CA ALA A 214 6.85 0.06 19.24
C ALA A 214 7.95 -0.98 19.00
N ALA A 215 7.88 -2.11 19.70
CA ALA A 215 8.59 -3.32 19.34
C ALA A 215 7.85 -4.04 18.21
N GLY A 216 8.58 -4.58 17.24
CA GLY A 216 8.02 -5.37 16.15
C GLY A 216 8.04 -6.86 16.49
N TYR A 217 7.03 -7.58 16.01
CA TYR A 217 6.82 -9.01 16.30
C TYR A 217 6.54 -9.82 15.05
N ARG A 218 6.73 -11.13 15.14
CA ARG A 218 6.36 -12.12 14.13
C ARG A 218 5.78 -13.38 14.78
N LEU A 219 5.04 -14.14 14.02
CA LEU A 219 4.57 -15.45 14.44
C LEU A 219 5.48 -16.55 13.89
N GLU A 220 5.93 -17.43 14.77
CA GLU A 220 6.69 -18.64 14.42
C GLU A 220 6.01 -19.83 15.08
N ASP A 221 5.49 -20.73 14.28
CA ASP A 221 4.69 -21.90 14.73
C ASP A 221 3.52 -21.50 15.67
N GLY A 222 2.90 -20.34 15.40
CA GLY A 222 1.81 -19.78 16.20
C GLY A 222 2.25 -19.08 17.49
N ALA A 223 3.53 -19.09 17.82
CA ALA A 223 4.09 -18.38 18.96
C ALA A 223 4.59 -17.00 18.57
N LEU A 224 4.32 -16.00 19.42
CA LEU A 224 4.83 -14.64 19.23
C LEU A 224 6.34 -14.61 19.50
N LYS A 225 7.09 -14.03 18.57
CA LYS A 225 8.54 -13.81 18.63
C LYS A 225 8.86 -12.36 18.33
N ASN A 226 9.99 -11.88 18.86
CA ASN A 226 10.55 -10.59 18.43
C ASN A 226 10.92 -10.63 16.95
N GLN A 227 10.88 -9.47 16.28
CA GLN A 227 11.36 -9.31 14.92
C GLN A 227 12.83 -9.72 14.79
N GLU A 228 13.24 -10.08 13.58
CA GLU A 228 14.66 -10.30 13.30
C GLU A 228 15.40 -8.97 13.23
N TRP A 229 16.67 -8.99 13.65
CA TRP A 229 17.53 -7.82 13.58
C TRP A 229 18.00 -7.58 12.13
N VAL A 230 18.00 -6.33 11.73
CA VAL A 230 18.61 -5.85 10.47
C VAL A 230 19.61 -4.73 10.78
N ALA A 231 20.54 -4.52 9.86
CA ALA A 231 21.52 -3.46 10.01
C ALA A 231 20.85 -2.07 10.08
N PRO A 232 21.25 -1.20 11.02
CA PRO A 232 20.59 0.09 11.24
C PRO A 232 20.51 1.01 10.03
N SER A 233 21.52 0.95 9.13
CA SER A 233 21.54 1.74 7.89
C SER A 233 20.38 1.42 6.94
N LEU A 234 19.83 0.21 6.98
CA LEU A 234 18.67 -0.19 6.16
C LEU A 234 17.36 0.50 6.61
N ASN A 235 17.35 1.11 7.79
CA ASN A 235 16.26 1.92 8.29
C ASN A 235 16.38 3.41 7.91
N THR A 236 17.28 3.75 6.97
CA THR A 236 17.45 5.12 6.46
C THR A 236 17.25 5.22 4.95
N THR A 237 16.79 4.14 4.29
CA THR A 237 16.57 4.12 2.84
C THR A 237 15.21 4.70 2.45
N ALA A 238 15.13 5.33 1.27
CA ALA A 238 13.95 6.07 0.84
C ALA A 238 12.82 5.19 0.27
N ASP A 239 12.99 3.88 0.27
CA ASP A 239 11.99 2.91 -0.18
C ASP A 239 10.93 2.56 0.88
N GLY A 240 11.03 3.17 2.09
CA GLY A 240 10.00 3.02 3.11
C GLY A 240 10.50 3.05 4.56
N ALA A 241 11.74 3.42 4.78
CA ALA A 241 12.34 3.41 6.12
C ALA A 241 12.01 4.68 6.93
N LEU A 242 10.72 4.89 7.26
CA LEU A 242 10.27 6.01 8.09
C LEU A 242 9.70 5.51 9.41
N TYR A 243 9.88 6.32 10.46
CA TYR A 243 9.14 6.20 11.70
C TYR A 243 7.97 7.18 11.68
N VAL A 244 6.76 6.70 11.96
CA VAL A 244 5.52 7.48 11.88
C VAL A 244 4.59 7.16 13.04
N THR A 245 3.70 8.10 13.38
CA THR A 245 2.58 7.90 14.30
C THR A 245 1.26 8.05 13.58
N ILE A 246 0.18 7.47 14.12
CA ILE A 246 -1.18 7.71 13.60
C ILE A 246 -1.55 9.19 13.70
N ARG A 247 -1.13 9.86 14.75
CA ARG A 247 -1.37 11.30 14.94
C ARG A 247 -0.80 12.12 13.81
N ASP A 248 0.42 11.85 13.39
CA ASP A 248 1.07 12.56 12.29
C ASP A 248 0.45 12.19 10.93
N LEU A 249 0.13 10.93 10.72
CA LEU A 249 -0.50 10.48 9.49
C LEU A 249 -1.92 11.05 9.31
N THR A 250 -2.65 11.41 10.39
CA THR A 250 -3.90 12.16 10.25
C THR A 250 -3.67 13.57 9.70
N ARG A 251 -2.59 14.25 10.11
CA ARG A 251 -2.19 15.55 9.58
C ARG A 251 -1.83 15.46 8.11
N TRP A 252 -1.08 14.40 7.75
CA TRP A 252 -0.77 14.10 6.36
C TRP A 252 -2.03 13.86 5.52
N ALA A 253 -2.98 13.03 6.00
CA ALA A 253 -4.24 12.75 5.30
C ALA A 253 -5.05 14.03 5.06
N VAL A 254 -5.13 14.93 6.03
CA VAL A 254 -5.79 16.24 5.89
C VAL A 254 -5.02 17.15 4.92
N ALA A 255 -3.68 17.16 4.98
CA ALA A 255 -2.86 17.95 4.07
C ALA A 255 -3.07 17.54 2.61
N LEU A 256 -3.17 16.23 2.33
CA LEU A 256 -3.48 15.70 1.01
C LEU A 256 -4.88 16.11 0.50
N ASN A 257 -5.87 16.30 1.38
CA ASN A 257 -7.19 16.80 0.99
C ASN A 257 -7.15 18.23 0.46
N HIS A 258 -6.15 19.01 0.88
CA HIS A 258 -6.01 20.43 0.54
C HIS A 258 -4.89 20.73 -0.46
N GLY A 259 -4.16 19.70 -0.92
CA GLY A 259 -2.99 19.90 -1.79
C GLY A 259 -1.94 20.81 -1.17
N ARG A 260 -1.73 20.73 0.15
CA ARG A 260 -0.74 21.60 0.82
C ARG A 260 0.68 21.18 0.49
N VAL A 261 0.92 19.86 0.44
CA VAL A 261 2.20 19.23 0.12
C VAL A 261 1.90 17.81 -0.36
N PRO A 262 2.29 17.38 -1.55
CA PRO A 262 2.74 18.24 -2.67
C PRO A 262 1.64 19.17 -3.20
N SER A 263 1.96 19.98 -4.21
CA SER A 263 0.98 20.90 -4.82
C SER A 263 -0.22 20.15 -5.44
N PRO A 264 -1.39 20.79 -5.66
CA PRO A 264 -2.53 20.12 -6.27
C PRO A 264 -2.21 19.51 -7.63
N GLY A 265 -1.43 20.18 -8.49
CA GLY A 265 -1.03 19.65 -9.80
C GLY A 265 -0.09 18.45 -9.72
N ALA A 266 0.77 18.42 -8.70
CA ALA A 266 1.62 17.28 -8.40
C ALA A 266 0.77 16.08 -7.94
N LEU A 267 -0.20 16.29 -7.03
CA LEU A 267 -1.11 15.23 -6.58
C LEU A 267 -1.94 14.65 -7.73
N ASP A 268 -2.44 15.48 -8.65
CA ASP A 268 -3.14 15.02 -9.84
C ASP A 268 -2.26 14.09 -10.67
N THR A 269 -0.97 14.44 -10.81
CA THR A 269 0.02 13.60 -11.51
C THR A 269 0.32 12.32 -10.74
N ALA A 270 0.51 12.41 -9.41
CA ALA A 270 0.80 11.27 -8.54
C ALA A 270 -0.31 10.22 -8.54
N TRP A 271 -1.55 10.65 -8.72
CA TRP A 271 -2.72 9.76 -8.72
C TRP A 271 -3.20 9.37 -10.13
N MET A 272 -2.35 9.53 -11.13
CA MET A 272 -2.60 9.00 -12.47
C MET A 272 -2.00 7.60 -12.63
N PRO A 273 -2.76 6.64 -13.21
CA PRO A 273 -2.20 5.33 -13.55
C PRO A 273 -1.02 5.46 -14.52
N VAL A 274 0.07 4.77 -14.23
CA VAL A 274 1.24 4.79 -15.12
C VAL A 274 0.89 4.22 -16.50
N ARG A 275 1.42 4.84 -17.55
CA ARG A 275 1.31 4.37 -18.93
C ARG A 275 2.63 3.69 -19.34
N LEU A 276 2.51 2.47 -19.84
CA LEU A 276 3.62 1.67 -20.36
C LEU A 276 3.95 2.08 -21.81
N SER A 277 5.10 1.64 -22.32
CA SER A 277 5.57 1.95 -23.67
C SER A 277 4.66 1.41 -24.77
N ASP A 278 3.89 0.34 -24.52
CA ASP A 278 2.90 -0.22 -25.44
C ASP A 278 1.52 0.47 -25.35
N GLY A 279 1.42 1.54 -24.52
CA GLY A 279 0.18 2.29 -24.28
C GLY A 279 -0.76 1.68 -23.25
N ALA A 280 -0.47 0.50 -22.70
CA ALA A 280 -1.23 -0.06 -21.59
C ALA A 280 -1.05 0.78 -20.31
N THR A 281 -2.02 0.72 -19.40
CA THR A 281 -1.92 1.38 -18.11
C THR A 281 -1.83 0.36 -16.97
N TYR A 282 -1.15 0.73 -15.89
CA TYR A 282 -1.17 -0.02 -14.64
C TYR A 282 -1.67 0.88 -13.50
N PRO A 283 -2.50 0.38 -12.58
CA PRO A 283 -3.10 1.20 -11.53
C PRO A 283 -2.12 1.50 -10.39
N TYR A 284 -1.02 2.14 -10.74
CA TYR A 284 0.00 2.66 -9.80
C TYR A 284 0.45 4.04 -10.28
N GLY A 285 0.54 4.97 -9.33
CA GLY A 285 1.03 6.31 -9.57
C GLY A 285 2.39 6.54 -8.89
N PHE A 286 2.58 7.69 -8.24
CA PHE A 286 3.83 8.01 -7.54
C PHE A 286 3.69 7.65 -6.05
N GLY A 287 4.07 6.41 -5.70
CA GLY A 287 3.95 5.89 -4.33
C GLY A 287 2.53 5.51 -3.91
N TRP A 288 1.63 5.27 -4.86
CA TRP A 288 0.23 4.95 -4.60
C TRP A 288 -0.32 3.90 -5.54
N TYR A 289 -0.99 2.89 -5.00
CA TYR A 289 -1.89 2.02 -5.74
C TYR A 289 -3.23 2.73 -5.97
N LEU A 290 -3.73 2.63 -7.19
CA LEU A 290 -4.98 3.26 -7.65
C LEU A 290 -6.05 2.20 -7.93
N LEU A 291 -6.12 1.21 -7.06
CA LEU A 291 -7.01 0.06 -7.19
C LEU A 291 -8.36 0.37 -6.56
N PRO A 292 -9.48 0.23 -7.29
CA PRO A 292 -10.80 0.48 -6.72
C PRO A 292 -11.15 -0.56 -5.65
N GLN A 293 -12.10 -0.20 -4.80
CA GLN A 293 -12.80 -1.13 -3.92
C GLN A 293 -14.26 -1.18 -4.34
N ARG A 294 -14.71 -2.31 -4.88
CA ARG A 294 -16.06 -2.49 -5.42
C ARG A 294 -16.47 -1.43 -6.46
N GLY A 295 -15.53 -1.02 -7.30
CA GLY A 295 -15.74 0.01 -8.31
C GLY A 295 -15.60 1.45 -7.82
N GLU A 296 -15.53 1.68 -6.49
CA GLU A 296 -15.25 2.98 -5.91
C GLU A 296 -13.75 3.29 -5.95
N PRO A 297 -13.34 4.48 -6.40
CA PRO A 297 -11.93 4.86 -6.43
C PRO A 297 -11.28 4.76 -5.06
N ARG A 298 -10.14 4.05 -5.00
CA ARG A 298 -9.32 3.96 -3.81
C ARG A 298 -7.87 4.29 -4.16
N ILE A 299 -7.27 5.17 -3.38
CA ILE A 299 -5.86 5.56 -3.44
C ILE A 299 -5.22 5.03 -2.16
N ALA A 300 -4.33 4.03 -2.26
CA ALA A 300 -3.83 3.36 -1.08
C ALA A 300 -2.37 2.93 -1.23
N HIS A 301 -1.67 2.78 -0.12
CA HIS A 301 -0.42 2.03 -0.07
C HIS A 301 -0.31 1.25 1.23
N THR A 302 0.21 0.04 1.15
CA THR A 302 0.56 -0.79 2.30
C THR A 302 2.05 -0.70 2.58
N GLY A 303 2.45 -1.05 3.79
CA GLY A 303 3.85 -1.19 4.16
C GLY A 303 4.10 -2.49 4.88
N SER A 304 5.31 -3.02 4.71
CA SER A 304 5.82 -4.18 5.43
C SER A 304 7.28 -3.95 5.72
N TRP A 305 7.65 -4.09 6.97
CA TRP A 305 9.03 -4.08 7.42
C TRP A 305 9.13 -4.89 8.71
N GLN A 306 10.31 -5.16 9.17
CA GLN A 306 10.67 -5.96 10.35
C GLN A 306 9.64 -5.93 11.49
N GLY A 307 8.68 -6.88 11.49
CA GLY A 307 7.64 -6.97 12.51
C GLY A 307 6.51 -5.94 12.40
N PHE A 308 6.43 -5.16 11.32
CA PHE A 308 5.41 -4.12 11.13
C PHE A 308 4.62 -4.31 9.84
N LYS A 309 3.33 -4.02 9.91
CA LYS A 309 2.42 -3.88 8.76
C LYS A 309 1.64 -2.59 8.86
N THR A 310 1.53 -1.89 7.75
CA THR A 310 0.89 -0.59 7.71
C THR A 310 0.00 -0.46 6.47
N VAL A 311 -1.01 0.41 6.55
CA VAL A 311 -1.82 0.81 5.40
C VAL A 311 -2.39 2.20 5.59
N ILE A 312 -2.41 2.96 4.51
CA ILE A 312 -3.26 4.13 4.32
C ILE A 312 -4.17 3.87 3.13
N ALA A 313 -5.49 4.00 3.34
CA ALA A 313 -6.51 3.81 2.31
C ALA A 313 -7.41 5.05 2.26
N ARG A 314 -7.42 5.72 1.11
CA ARG A 314 -8.18 6.94 0.85
C ARG A 314 -9.28 6.64 -0.16
N TYR A 315 -10.47 7.14 0.10
CA TYR A 315 -11.65 7.04 -0.74
C TYR A 315 -12.11 8.46 -1.10
N PRO A 316 -11.66 8.99 -2.25
CA PRO A 316 -11.86 10.41 -2.58
C PRO A 316 -13.33 10.83 -2.64
N ARG A 317 -14.22 9.97 -3.18
CA ARG A 317 -15.66 10.27 -3.29
C ARG A 317 -16.33 10.37 -1.93
N GLN A 318 -15.95 9.52 -0.98
CA GLN A 318 -16.46 9.51 0.39
C GLN A 318 -15.72 10.50 1.29
N ARG A 319 -14.67 11.11 0.79
CA ARG A 319 -13.73 11.93 1.58
C ARG A 319 -13.24 11.18 2.83
N LEU A 320 -13.12 9.87 2.74
CA LEU A 320 -12.74 8.98 3.83
C LEU A 320 -11.27 8.56 3.70
N THR A 321 -10.54 8.57 4.81
CA THR A 321 -9.21 7.95 4.90
C THR A 321 -9.16 7.06 6.13
N VAL A 322 -8.72 5.82 5.96
CA VAL A 322 -8.46 4.87 7.05
C VAL A 322 -6.98 4.52 7.07
N ILE A 323 -6.36 4.62 8.24
CA ILE A 323 -4.92 4.39 8.43
C ILE A 323 -4.76 3.37 9.55
N VAL A 324 -3.97 2.32 9.32
CA VAL A 324 -3.69 1.28 10.31
C VAL A 324 -2.18 1.04 10.36
N LEU A 325 -1.64 1.03 11.58
CA LEU A 325 -0.26 0.67 11.88
C LEU A 325 -0.27 -0.47 12.89
N ALA A 326 0.35 -1.61 12.57
CA ALA A 326 0.39 -2.79 13.43
C ALA A 326 1.83 -3.27 13.63
N ASN A 327 2.13 -3.80 14.80
CA ASN A 327 3.45 -4.32 15.15
C ASN A 327 3.53 -5.86 15.05
N LEU A 328 2.93 -6.43 14.01
CA LEU A 328 3.01 -7.85 13.67
C LEU A 328 3.27 -8.02 12.16
N ALA A 329 4.28 -8.83 11.81
CA ALA A 329 4.67 -9.09 10.43
C ALA A 329 3.58 -9.76 9.59
N GLU A 330 2.71 -10.57 10.20
CA GLU A 330 1.61 -11.30 9.56
C GLU A 330 0.28 -10.54 9.57
N ALA A 331 0.22 -9.35 10.17
CA ALA A 331 -1.03 -8.60 10.30
C ALA A 331 -1.66 -8.25 8.94
N GLN A 332 -2.95 -8.52 8.81
CA GLN A 332 -3.75 -8.23 7.63
C GLN A 332 -4.38 -6.83 7.74
N VAL A 333 -3.55 -5.81 7.82
CA VAL A 333 -3.99 -4.42 8.04
C VAL A 333 -4.92 -3.90 6.95
N GLY A 334 -4.78 -4.41 5.71
CA GLY A 334 -5.70 -4.12 4.62
C GLY A 334 -7.12 -4.60 4.91
N ALA A 335 -7.29 -5.80 5.46
CA ALA A 335 -8.60 -6.34 5.85
C ALA A 335 -9.26 -5.44 6.91
N ILE A 336 -8.48 -4.95 7.87
CA ILE A 336 -8.97 -4.05 8.92
C ILE A 336 -9.40 -2.71 8.30
N ALA A 337 -8.55 -2.07 7.49
CA ALA A 337 -8.84 -0.76 6.90
C ALA A 337 -10.04 -0.81 5.95
N TYR A 338 -10.10 -1.82 5.08
CA TYR A 338 -11.19 -1.97 4.10
C TYR A 338 -12.50 -2.40 4.76
N GLY A 339 -12.43 -3.20 5.83
CA GLY A 339 -13.59 -3.54 6.66
C GLY A 339 -14.19 -2.32 7.33
N ILE A 340 -13.36 -1.46 7.94
CA ILE A 340 -13.81 -0.21 8.56
C ILE A 340 -14.44 0.72 7.51
N ALA A 341 -13.83 0.85 6.33
CA ALA A 341 -14.40 1.65 5.26
C ALA A 341 -15.80 1.15 4.86
N GLY A 342 -15.99 -0.17 4.75
CA GLY A 342 -17.29 -0.80 4.49
C GLY A 342 -18.31 -0.66 5.60
N MET A 343 -17.88 -0.49 6.85
CA MET A 343 -18.79 -0.20 7.97
C MET A 343 -19.32 1.24 7.90
N LEU A 344 -18.52 2.17 7.39
CA LEU A 344 -18.87 3.59 7.28
C LEU A 344 -19.64 3.91 6.00
N ASP A 345 -19.39 3.17 4.93
CA ASP A 345 -20.11 3.27 3.66
C ASP A 345 -20.36 1.87 3.07
N PRO A 346 -21.65 1.44 2.96
CA PRO A 346 -22.01 0.13 2.40
C PRO A 346 -21.51 -0.07 0.95
N ALA A 347 -21.30 0.99 0.17
CA ALA A 347 -20.71 0.89 -1.17
C ALA A 347 -19.27 0.35 -1.15
N LEU A 348 -18.57 0.54 -0.01
CA LEU A 348 -17.20 0.07 0.22
C LEU A 348 -17.14 -1.28 0.94
N GLN A 349 -18.26 -1.89 1.25
CA GLN A 349 -18.29 -3.13 2.03
C GLN A 349 -17.43 -4.22 1.37
N ALA A 350 -16.52 -4.80 2.16
CA ALA A 350 -15.61 -5.82 1.65
C ALA A 350 -16.36 -7.01 1.06
N PRO A 351 -15.91 -7.60 -0.05
CA PRO A 351 -16.63 -8.67 -0.75
C PRO A 351 -16.97 -9.88 0.11
N HIS A 352 -16.17 -10.15 1.15
CA HIS A 352 -16.43 -11.26 2.08
C HIS A 352 -17.64 -11.03 3.01
N LEU A 353 -18.09 -9.80 3.15
CA LEU A 353 -19.28 -9.45 3.94
C LEU A 353 -20.56 -9.37 3.07
N VAL A 354 -20.43 -9.40 1.75
CA VAL A 354 -21.57 -9.35 0.83
C VAL A 354 -22.31 -10.68 0.86
N THR A 355 -23.62 -10.64 1.08
CA THR A 355 -24.48 -11.81 0.90
C THR A 355 -24.52 -12.16 -0.58
N ALA A 356 -24.42 -13.45 -0.93
CA ALA A 356 -24.51 -13.91 -2.30
C ALA A 356 -25.81 -13.38 -2.95
N THR A 357 -25.69 -12.52 -3.94
CA THR A 357 -26.82 -12.06 -4.73
C THR A 357 -27.19 -13.12 -5.74
N LYS A 358 -28.46 -13.48 -5.85
CA LYS A 358 -28.97 -14.30 -6.94
C LYS A 358 -28.80 -13.48 -8.24
N GLY A 359 -27.72 -13.69 -8.96
CA GLY A 359 -27.37 -12.90 -10.12
C GLY A 359 -26.43 -13.65 -11.07
N ARG A 360 -25.77 -12.92 -11.90
CA ARG A 360 -24.83 -13.44 -12.89
C ARG A 360 -23.70 -14.24 -12.26
N GLN A 361 -23.28 -15.27 -12.95
CA GLN A 361 -22.11 -16.08 -12.58
C GLN A 361 -21.07 -15.98 -13.70
N PRO A 362 -19.77 -16.00 -13.34
CA PRO A 362 -18.73 -16.09 -14.37
C PRO A 362 -18.84 -17.44 -15.10
N PRO A 363 -18.48 -17.48 -16.40
CA PRO A 363 -18.57 -18.71 -17.19
C PRO A 363 -17.66 -19.83 -16.67
N VAL A 364 -16.60 -19.47 -15.95
CA VAL A 364 -15.69 -20.39 -15.28
C VAL A 364 -15.68 -20.07 -13.80
N PRO A 365 -15.86 -21.07 -12.89
CA PRO A 365 -15.75 -20.84 -11.45
C PRO A 365 -14.40 -20.22 -11.08
N ILE A 366 -14.41 -19.23 -10.19
CA ILE A 366 -13.20 -18.49 -9.81
C ILE A 366 -12.03 -19.40 -9.38
N PRO A 367 -12.21 -20.43 -8.52
CA PRO A 367 -11.11 -21.33 -8.16
C PRO A 367 -10.53 -22.09 -9.36
N THR A 368 -11.37 -22.44 -10.33
CA THR A 368 -10.94 -23.13 -11.56
C THR A 368 -10.15 -22.17 -12.45
N LEU A 369 -10.61 -20.92 -12.59
CA LEU A 369 -9.88 -19.89 -13.31
C LEU A 369 -8.50 -19.63 -12.68
N LEU A 370 -8.43 -19.47 -11.35
CA LEU A 370 -7.15 -19.23 -10.63
C LEU A 370 -6.17 -20.41 -10.81
N ARG A 371 -6.65 -21.66 -10.77
CA ARG A 371 -5.83 -22.83 -11.08
C ARG A 371 -5.32 -22.83 -12.50
N ALA A 372 -6.19 -22.48 -13.46
CA ALA A 372 -5.81 -22.38 -14.87
C ALA A 372 -4.74 -21.31 -15.11
N ILE A 373 -4.87 -20.14 -14.49
CA ILE A 373 -3.86 -19.07 -14.55
C ILE A 373 -2.54 -19.54 -13.93
N ALA A 374 -2.58 -20.24 -12.80
CA ALA A 374 -1.39 -20.74 -12.11
C ALA A 374 -0.65 -21.84 -12.89
N ALA A 375 -1.39 -22.67 -13.66
CA ALA A 375 -0.83 -23.75 -14.46
C ALA A 375 -0.39 -23.28 -15.86
N THR A 376 -1.18 -22.44 -16.50
CA THR A 376 -0.97 -22.01 -17.87
C THR A 376 -1.39 -20.55 -18.03
N PRO A 377 -0.45 -19.59 -17.85
CA PRO A 377 -0.76 -18.16 -17.95
C PRO A 377 -1.31 -17.71 -19.31
N ASP A 378 -1.23 -18.58 -20.33
CA ASP A 378 -1.70 -18.34 -21.71
C ASP A 378 -3.19 -18.66 -21.98
N SER A 379 -3.99 -18.80 -20.91
CA SER A 379 -5.43 -19.10 -21.04
C SER A 379 -6.19 -18.03 -21.83
N ALA A 380 -7.08 -18.48 -22.75
CA ALA A 380 -8.01 -17.59 -23.44
C ALA A 380 -9.03 -16.91 -22.51
N ALA A 381 -9.18 -17.41 -21.28
CA ALA A 381 -10.07 -16.85 -20.28
C ALA A 381 -9.55 -15.53 -19.65
N ILE A 382 -8.33 -15.10 -19.98
CA ILE A 382 -7.74 -13.86 -19.49
C ILE A 382 -7.46 -12.89 -20.66
N THR A 383 -7.47 -11.59 -20.35
CA THR A 383 -7.13 -10.60 -21.38
C THR A 383 -5.64 -10.67 -21.72
N PRO A 384 -5.24 -10.34 -22.98
CA PRO A 384 -3.83 -10.28 -23.36
C PRO A 384 -3.02 -9.31 -22.48
N ARG A 385 -3.66 -8.26 -21.98
CA ARG A 385 -3.05 -7.29 -21.07
C ARG A 385 -2.82 -7.88 -19.69
N PHE A 386 -3.80 -8.55 -19.10
CA PHE A 386 -3.63 -9.22 -17.81
C PHE A 386 -2.56 -10.32 -17.87
N ARG A 387 -2.50 -11.06 -18.98
CA ARG A 387 -1.45 -12.07 -19.21
C ARG A 387 -0.04 -11.49 -19.08
N ARG A 388 0.22 -10.31 -19.65
CA ARG A 388 1.53 -9.64 -19.55
C ARG A 388 1.88 -9.19 -18.14
N PHE A 389 0.89 -9.12 -17.27
CA PHE A 389 1.04 -8.74 -15.86
C PHE A 389 1.33 -9.89 -14.92
N LEU A 390 1.21 -11.12 -15.36
CA LEU A 390 1.44 -12.30 -14.53
C LEU A 390 2.94 -12.46 -14.28
N SER A 391 3.43 -11.79 -13.23
CA SER A 391 4.79 -12.02 -12.72
C SER A 391 4.90 -13.42 -12.10
N PRO A 392 6.11 -14.00 -12.01
CA PRO A 392 6.34 -15.27 -11.31
C PRO A 392 5.77 -15.27 -9.87
N ASP A 393 5.91 -14.15 -9.14
CA ASP A 393 5.39 -14.01 -7.78
C ASP A 393 3.87 -14.03 -7.74
N LEU A 394 3.20 -13.34 -8.66
CA LEU A 394 1.74 -13.33 -8.76
C LEU A 394 1.20 -14.71 -9.13
N VAL A 395 1.85 -15.40 -10.06
CA VAL A 395 1.54 -16.79 -10.42
C VAL A 395 1.79 -17.71 -9.22
N GLY A 396 2.88 -17.52 -8.47
CA GLY A 396 3.18 -18.21 -7.23
C GLY A 396 2.09 -18.03 -6.18
N TRP A 397 1.61 -16.79 -6.01
CA TRP A 397 0.49 -16.48 -5.12
C TRP A 397 -0.80 -17.21 -5.52
N TYR A 398 -1.18 -17.23 -6.81
CA TYR A 398 -2.35 -17.99 -7.28
C TYR A 398 -2.18 -19.50 -7.04
N ARG A 399 -0.98 -20.02 -7.24
CA ARG A 399 -0.65 -21.42 -6.97
C ARG A 399 -0.82 -21.76 -5.49
N ALA A 400 -0.25 -20.93 -4.59
CA ALA A 400 -0.42 -21.10 -3.15
C ALA A 400 -1.89 -20.98 -2.72
N LEU A 401 -2.62 -20.00 -3.26
CA LEU A 401 -4.03 -19.79 -2.97
C LEU A 401 -4.91 -21.00 -3.39
N THR A 402 -4.52 -21.73 -4.42
CA THR A 402 -5.29 -22.86 -4.96
C THR A 402 -4.76 -24.24 -4.57
N ALA A 403 -3.55 -24.35 -4.00
CA ALA A 403 -2.92 -25.60 -3.57
C ALA A 403 -3.44 -26.09 -2.23
N GLU A 404 -3.85 -25.21 -1.32
CA GLU A 404 -4.41 -25.58 -0.03
C GLU A 404 -5.81 -26.19 -0.20
N GLN A 405 -6.15 -27.16 0.67
CA GLN A 405 -7.52 -27.69 0.78
C GLN A 405 -8.44 -26.61 1.36
N ARG A 406 -8.82 -25.65 0.53
CA ARG A 406 -9.72 -24.56 0.91
C ARG A 406 -11.14 -24.86 0.48
N GLN A 407 -12.08 -24.56 1.36
CA GLN A 407 -13.48 -24.53 0.96
C GLN A 407 -13.77 -23.18 0.27
N TRP A 408 -14.23 -23.26 -0.97
CA TRP A 408 -14.59 -22.08 -1.75
C TRP A 408 -16.10 -21.89 -1.79
N SER A 409 -16.53 -20.65 -1.57
CA SER A 409 -17.92 -20.24 -1.77
C SER A 409 -17.97 -19.01 -2.70
N PHE A 410 -18.90 -19.03 -3.64
CA PHE A 410 -19.16 -17.91 -4.53
C PHE A 410 -20.00 -16.87 -3.79
N ALA A 411 -19.58 -15.59 -3.86
CA ALA A 411 -20.23 -14.48 -3.14
C ALA A 411 -21.05 -13.53 -4.03
N GLY A 412 -21.04 -13.74 -5.35
CA GLY A 412 -21.82 -12.94 -6.32
C GLY A 412 -20.95 -12.15 -7.29
N CYS A 413 -21.58 -11.47 -8.24
CA CYS A 413 -20.97 -10.52 -9.17
C CYS A 413 -21.64 -9.16 -9.07
N ASP A 414 -20.84 -8.10 -9.02
CA ASP A 414 -21.28 -6.71 -9.14
C ASP A 414 -21.12 -6.23 -10.59
N SER A 415 -22.08 -5.46 -11.10
CA SER A 415 -21.90 -4.71 -12.34
C SER A 415 -21.14 -3.42 -12.02
N ILE A 416 -20.06 -3.17 -12.74
CA ILE A 416 -19.29 -1.94 -12.61
C ILE A 416 -19.94 -0.88 -13.49
N THR A 417 -20.61 0.07 -12.86
CA THR A 417 -21.38 1.14 -13.55
C THR A 417 -20.59 2.45 -13.68
N SER A 418 -19.41 2.56 -13.08
CA SER A 418 -18.58 3.74 -13.20
C SER A 418 -18.05 3.87 -14.64
N LEU A 419 -18.50 4.90 -15.34
CA LEU A 419 -18.05 5.22 -16.70
C LEU A 419 -16.53 5.34 -16.75
N GLY A 420 -15.90 4.51 -17.60
CA GLY A 420 -14.47 4.57 -17.86
C GLY A 420 -13.59 3.79 -16.89
N PHE A 421 -14.14 2.99 -15.96
CA PHE A 421 -13.29 2.13 -15.15
C PHE A 421 -12.59 1.08 -16.00
N SER A 422 -11.28 1.14 -16.02
CA SER A 422 -10.42 0.16 -16.68
C SER A 422 -9.39 -0.39 -15.70
N TYR A 423 -9.12 -1.68 -15.77
CA TYR A 423 -8.04 -2.33 -15.04
C TYR A 423 -7.01 -2.82 -16.05
N LEU A 424 -5.75 -2.43 -15.86
CA LEU A 424 -4.67 -2.72 -16.81
C LEU A 424 -5.00 -2.27 -18.26
N GLY A 425 -5.80 -1.20 -18.40
CA GLY A 425 -6.28 -0.71 -19.71
C GLY A 425 -7.34 -1.58 -20.38
N SER A 426 -7.89 -2.59 -19.70
CA SER A 426 -9.07 -3.33 -20.14
C SER A 426 -10.31 -2.74 -19.48
N PRO A 427 -11.36 -2.36 -20.25
CA PRO A 427 -12.62 -1.90 -19.67
C PRO A 427 -13.23 -2.99 -18.79
N ILE A 428 -13.62 -2.66 -17.57
CA ILE A 428 -14.22 -3.61 -16.64
C ILE A 428 -15.72 -3.45 -16.61
N THR A 429 -16.42 -4.56 -16.75
CA THR A 429 -17.89 -4.61 -16.73
C THR A 429 -18.42 -5.30 -15.48
N TYR A 430 -17.70 -6.31 -14.99
CA TYR A 430 -18.11 -7.09 -13.82
C TYR A 430 -16.97 -7.30 -12.86
N ALA A 431 -17.28 -7.32 -11.55
CA ALA A 431 -16.40 -7.81 -10.50
C ALA A 431 -17.08 -8.98 -9.80
N CYS A 432 -16.53 -10.17 -9.93
CA CYS A 432 -17.09 -11.39 -9.33
C CYS A 432 -16.25 -11.84 -8.15
N HIS A 433 -16.90 -12.21 -7.05
CA HIS A 433 -16.30 -12.45 -5.77
C HIS A 433 -16.45 -13.89 -5.33
N ALA A 434 -15.40 -14.45 -4.77
CA ALA A 434 -15.39 -15.74 -4.10
C ALA A 434 -14.65 -15.65 -2.76
N ARG A 435 -14.99 -16.55 -1.85
CA ARG A 435 -14.34 -16.68 -0.54
C ARG A 435 -13.68 -18.05 -0.45
N SER A 436 -12.49 -18.10 0.13
CA SER A 436 -11.87 -19.34 0.52
C SER A 436 -11.67 -19.35 2.02
N ALA A 437 -12.15 -20.39 2.71
CA ALA A 437 -11.88 -20.61 4.12
C ALA A 437 -10.75 -21.61 4.29
N ARG A 438 -9.86 -21.39 5.28
CA ARG A 438 -8.84 -22.35 5.68
C ARG A 438 -9.37 -23.28 6.76
N PRO A 439 -8.97 -24.54 6.82
CA PRO A 439 -9.31 -25.43 7.92
C PRO A 439 -8.84 -24.90 9.28
N SER A 440 -7.73 -24.16 9.32
CA SER A 440 -7.14 -23.54 10.52
C SER A 440 -7.77 -22.23 10.95
N GLY A 441 -8.83 -21.77 10.27
CA GLY A 441 -9.45 -20.47 10.49
C GLY A 441 -8.90 -19.38 9.56
N GLY A 442 -9.66 -18.29 9.41
CA GLY A 442 -9.38 -17.24 8.46
C GLY A 442 -9.60 -17.65 7.00
N GLY A 443 -9.33 -16.75 6.09
CA GLY A 443 -9.57 -17.03 4.67
C GLY A 443 -9.04 -15.93 3.74
N THR A 444 -9.36 -16.07 2.47
CA THR A 444 -9.08 -15.06 1.46
C THR A 444 -10.32 -14.81 0.61
N ALA A 445 -10.78 -13.58 0.56
CA ALA A 445 -11.74 -13.15 -0.45
C ALA A 445 -10.98 -12.78 -1.72
N VAL A 446 -11.51 -13.19 -2.85
CA VAL A 446 -10.94 -12.91 -4.17
C VAL A 446 -11.99 -12.22 -5.02
N SER A 447 -11.62 -11.12 -5.65
CA SER A 447 -12.43 -10.44 -6.65
C SER A 447 -11.76 -10.60 -8.02
N VAL A 448 -12.43 -11.18 -8.96
CA VAL A 448 -11.98 -11.25 -10.35
C VAL A 448 -12.72 -10.19 -11.17
N LEU A 449 -11.95 -9.34 -11.82
CA LEU A 449 -12.44 -8.26 -12.68
C LEU A 449 -12.58 -8.76 -14.12
N TYR A 450 -13.77 -8.64 -14.68
CA TYR A 450 -14.09 -9.15 -16.01
C TYR A 450 -14.46 -8.04 -16.96
N THR A 451 -14.07 -8.22 -18.22
CA THR A 451 -14.56 -7.46 -19.38
C THR A 451 -15.98 -7.89 -19.74
N ALA A 452 -16.63 -7.17 -20.67
CA ALA A 452 -17.98 -7.48 -21.14
C ALA A 452 -18.09 -8.87 -21.77
N ASP A 453 -17.02 -9.36 -22.40
CA ASP A 453 -16.91 -10.69 -22.99
C ASP A 453 -16.41 -11.77 -22.01
N TRP A 454 -16.46 -11.49 -20.72
CA TRP A 454 -16.12 -12.39 -19.63
C TRP A 454 -14.65 -12.88 -19.61
N ARG A 455 -13.72 -12.16 -20.19
CA ARG A 455 -12.29 -12.42 -19.97
C ARG A 455 -11.82 -11.74 -18.69
N ALA A 456 -11.11 -12.46 -17.84
CA ALA A 456 -10.53 -11.87 -16.66
C ALA A 456 -9.43 -10.87 -17.03
N ALA A 457 -9.56 -9.66 -16.48
CA ALA A 457 -8.66 -8.54 -16.70
C ALA A 457 -7.80 -8.23 -15.47
N GLY A 458 -8.12 -8.83 -14.32
CA GLY A 458 -7.39 -8.70 -13.08
C GLY A 458 -7.99 -9.53 -11.97
N VAL A 459 -7.20 -9.75 -10.92
CA VAL A 459 -7.60 -10.47 -9.71
C VAL A 459 -7.10 -9.70 -8.50
N GLU A 460 -7.99 -9.40 -7.57
CA GLU A 460 -7.67 -8.78 -6.29
C GLU A 460 -7.90 -9.78 -5.16
N GLY A 461 -7.03 -9.79 -4.16
CA GLY A 461 -7.15 -10.66 -3.00
C GLY A 461 -7.20 -9.87 -1.70
N TYR A 462 -8.04 -10.32 -0.78
CA TYR A 462 -8.22 -9.73 0.55
C TYR A 462 -8.18 -10.86 1.58
N GLY A 463 -7.20 -10.83 2.51
CA GLY A 463 -7.20 -11.71 3.67
C GLY A 463 -8.32 -11.32 4.65
N TYR A 464 -8.94 -12.30 5.33
CA TYR A 464 -9.90 -12.09 6.43
C TYR A 464 -9.79 -13.17 7.49
#